data_990a42dd760cff90defbf68ec83d4c8a
#
_entry.id   990a42dd760cff90defbf68ec83d4c8a
#
_cell.length_a   1.000
_cell.length_b   1.000
_cell.length_c   1.000
_cell.angle_alpha   90.00
_cell.angle_beta   90.00
_cell.angle_gamma   90.00
#
_symmetry.space_group_name_H-M   'P 1'
#
loop_
_entity.id
_entity.type
_entity.pdbx_description
1 polymer ?
#
loop_
_entity_poly.entity_id
_entity_poly.type
_entity_poly.pdbx_seq_one_letter_code
_entity_poly.pdbx_strand_id
1 'polypeptide(L)'
;SGIQIAVFERSAYDLWLTENLKKAELIRVNSIEESHNLFKENKVNILAGLKPKLIEEMKKNNNYEMIQSPFTYIKQSIGIKKGSPEVLDFINKFISNNIKEGYIKSLLKQHNVQDKLSIPKIN
;
A
#
# COMPACT_ATOMS: atom_id res chain seq x y z
N SER A 1 -1.27 -23.99 11.25
CA SER A 1 -0.61 -24.03 9.95
C SER A 1 0.84 -23.56 9.96
N GLY A 2 1.33 -22.88 10.98
CA GLY A 2 2.73 -22.45 11.13
C GLY A 2 3.19 -21.35 10.15
N ILE A 3 2.31 -20.78 9.33
CA ILE A 3 2.68 -19.67 8.44
C ILE A 3 2.60 -18.36 9.22
N GLN A 4 3.71 -17.62 9.24
CA GLN A 4 3.84 -16.32 9.90
C GLN A 4 4.05 -15.22 8.89
N ILE A 5 3.31 -14.12 9.05
CA ILE A 5 3.32 -12.95 8.18
C ILE A 5 3.74 -11.73 8.99
N ALA A 6 4.88 -11.11 8.65
CA ALA A 6 5.27 -9.85 9.27
C ALA A 6 4.46 -8.70 8.71
N VAL A 7 3.95 -7.84 9.59
CA VAL A 7 3.19 -6.64 9.25
C VAL A 7 3.59 -5.47 10.16
N PHE A 8 3.58 -4.26 9.59
CA PHE A 8 3.65 -3.03 10.38
C PHE A 8 2.30 -2.82 11.09
N GLU A 9 2.33 -2.75 12.41
CA GLU A 9 1.14 -2.63 13.26
C GLU A 9 0.28 -1.43 12.88
N ARG A 10 -1.05 -1.63 12.86
CA ARG A 10 -2.07 -0.61 12.50
C ARG A 10 -1.95 -0.04 11.09
N SER A 11 -1.15 -0.63 10.23
CA SER A 11 -1.18 -0.29 8.81
C SER A 11 -2.50 -0.72 8.17
N ALA A 12 -2.86 -0.12 7.03
CA ALA A 12 -4.08 -0.50 6.32
C ALA A 12 -4.08 -1.98 5.90
N TYR A 13 -2.92 -2.54 5.59
CA TYR A 13 -2.79 -3.96 5.25
C TYR A 13 -2.83 -4.87 6.49
N ASP A 14 -2.34 -4.44 7.67
CA ASP A 14 -2.54 -5.17 8.93
C ASP A 14 -4.04 -5.26 9.29
N LEU A 15 -4.76 -4.15 9.23
CA LEU A 15 -6.20 -4.11 9.51
C LEU A 15 -6.98 -5.04 8.57
N TRP A 16 -6.69 -4.99 7.28
CA TRP A 16 -7.36 -5.85 6.30
C TRP A 16 -7.05 -7.34 6.54
N LEU A 17 -5.79 -7.69 6.77
CA LEU A 17 -5.38 -9.07 7.05
C LEU A 17 -6.00 -9.58 8.35
N THR A 18 -6.12 -8.75 9.38
CA THR A 18 -6.77 -9.11 10.65
C THR A 18 -8.21 -9.57 10.43
N GLU A 19 -8.94 -8.90 9.55
CA GLU A 19 -10.34 -9.23 9.27
C GLU A 19 -10.52 -10.43 8.33
N ASN A 20 -9.58 -10.64 7.41
CA ASN A 20 -9.75 -11.59 6.30
C ASN A 20 -8.92 -12.86 6.41
N LEU A 21 -7.84 -12.86 7.20
CA LEU A 21 -6.94 -14.00 7.33
C LEU A 21 -7.46 -15.00 8.38
N LYS A 22 -7.49 -16.30 8.02
CA LYS A 22 -8.07 -17.34 8.89
C LYS A 22 -7.07 -18.37 9.42
N LYS A 23 -5.94 -18.54 8.78
CA LYS A 23 -5.05 -19.69 9.03
C LYS A 23 -3.59 -19.35 9.29
N ALA A 24 -3.16 -18.12 9.09
CA ALA A 24 -1.80 -17.68 9.36
C ALA A 24 -1.75 -16.73 10.56
N GLU A 25 -0.59 -16.61 11.17
CA GLU A 25 -0.34 -15.74 12.31
C GLU A 25 0.25 -14.41 11.82
N LEU A 26 -0.27 -13.28 12.32
CA LEU A 26 0.29 -11.97 12.07
C LEU A 26 1.31 -11.62 13.14
N ILE A 27 2.56 -11.43 12.71
CA ILE A 27 3.64 -10.93 13.56
C ILE A 27 3.71 -9.42 13.37
N ARG A 28 3.17 -8.68 14.34
CA ARG A 28 3.09 -7.22 14.33
C ARG A 28 4.35 -6.60 14.90
N VAL A 29 4.86 -5.60 14.20
CA VAL A 29 6.04 -4.85 14.61
C VAL A 29 5.78 -3.34 14.53
N ASN A 30 6.62 -2.56 15.22
CA ASN A 30 6.42 -1.12 15.37
C ASN A 30 6.98 -0.27 14.21
N SER A 31 7.65 -0.90 13.24
CA SER A 31 8.17 -0.19 12.07
C SER A 31 8.17 -1.07 10.83
N ILE A 32 8.15 -0.42 9.65
CA ILE A 32 8.30 -1.09 8.36
C ILE A 32 9.67 -1.77 8.28
N GLU A 33 10.72 -1.11 8.76
CA GLU A 33 12.08 -1.65 8.76
C GLU A 33 12.17 -2.95 9.57
N GLU A 34 11.57 -2.99 10.75
CA GLU A 34 11.54 -4.18 11.60
C GLU A 34 10.83 -5.35 10.91
N SER A 35 9.69 -5.10 10.23
CA SER A 35 8.99 -6.15 9.47
C SER A 35 9.86 -6.72 8.34
N HIS A 36 10.60 -5.86 7.65
CA HIS A 36 11.53 -6.27 6.60
C HIS A 36 12.72 -7.06 7.17
N ASN A 37 13.25 -6.68 8.34
CA ASN A 37 14.34 -7.39 8.99
C ASN A 37 13.94 -8.80 9.45
N LEU A 38 12.76 -8.96 10.04
CA LEU A 38 12.23 -10.29 10.39
C LEU A 38 12.16 -11.22 9.17
N PHE A 39 11.72 -10.69 8.02
CA PHE A 39 11.65 -11.45 6.78
C PHE A 39 13.05 -11.80 6.24
N LYS A 40 13.99 -10.86 6.21
CA LYS A 40 15.37 -11.08 5.76
C LYS A 40 16.11 -12.10 6.62
N GLU A 41 15.84 -12.11 7.91
CA GLU A 41 16.43 -13.04 8.89
C GLU A 41 15.71 -14.41 8.92
N ASN A 42 14.77 -14.64 8.01
CA ASN A 42 13.96 -15.87 7.94
C ASN A 42 13.18 -16.19 9.23
N LYS A 43 12.86 -15.17 10.03
CA LYS A 43 12.07 -15.30 11.26
C LYS A 43 10.56 -15.39 10.99
N VAL A 44 10.14 -15.03 9.79
CA VAL A 44 8.76 -15.15 9.28
C VAL A 44 8.78 -15.69 7.85
N ASN A 45 7.67 -16.29 7.42
CA ASN A 45 7.56 -16.87 6.09
C ASN A 45 7.22 -15.83 5.02
N ILE A 46 6.44 -14.81 5.38
CA ILE A 46 5.86 -13.83 4.47
C ILE A 46 6.05 -12.42 5.02
N LEU A 47 6.32 -11.48 4.13
CA LEU A 47 6.30 -10.05 4.41
C LEU A 47 5.09 -9.42 3.70
N ALA A 48 4.21 -8.78 4.45
CA ALA A 48 3.15 -7.94 3.90
C ALA A 48 3.56 -6.46 3.93
N GLY A 49 3.27 -5.74 2.85
CA GLY A 49 3.65 -4.34 2.76
C GLY A 49 3.12 -3.65 1.51
N LEU A 50 3.47 -2.39 1.36
CA LEU A 50 3.14 -1.61 0.16
C LEU A 50 3.96 -2.10 -1.04
N LYS A 51 3.30 -2.28 -2.18
CA LYS A 51 3.94 -2.75 -3.42
C LYS A 51 5.25 -2.04 -3.77
N PRO A 52 5.36 -0.69 -3.70
CA PRO A 52 6.63 -0.02 -3.97
C PRO A 52 7.78 -0.49 -3.06
N LYS A 53 7.51 -0.68 -1.78
CA LYS A 53 8.52 -1.13 -0.81
C LYS A 53 8.91 -2.60 -1.01
N LEU A 54 7.95 -3.46 -1.33
CA LEU A 54 8.23 -4.87 -1.64
C LEU A 54 9.09 -5.00 -2.91
N ILE A 55 8.84 -4.18 -3.94
CA ILE A 55 9.67 -4.15 -5.16
C ILE A 55 11.11 -3.71 -4.84
N GLU A 56 11.30 -2.74 -3.94
CA GLU A 56 12.64 -2.32 -3.51
C GLU A 56 13.40 -3.48 -2.82
N GLU A 57 12.73 -4.26 -1.98
CA GLU A 57 13.34 -5.43 -1.33
C GLU A 57 13.68 -6.55 -2.32
N MET A 58 12.80 -6.84 -3.28
CA MET A 58 13.07 -7.84 -4.32
C MET A 58 14.30 -7.49 -5.16
N LYS A 59 14.53 -6.20 -5.44
CA LYS A 59 15.73 -5.76 -6.18
C LYS A 59 17.03 -6.03 -5.43
N LYS A 60 16.97 -6.12 -4.11
CA LYS A 60 18.14 -6.39 -3.25
C LYS A 60 18.45 -7.89 -3.12
N ASN A 61 17.47 -8.75 -3.35
CA ASN A 61 17.62 -10.20 -3.21
C ASN A 61 16.73 -10.96 -4.20
N ASN A 62 17.35 -11.61 -5.15
CA ASN A 62 16.67 -12.38 -6.22
C ASN A 62 15.99 -13.68 -5.72
N ASN A 63 16.19 -14.07 -4.47
CA ASN A 63 15.54 -15.24 -3.88
C ASN A 63 14.12 -14.96 -3.36
N TYR A 64 13.67 -13.70 -3.43
CA TYR A 64 12.32 -13.32 -3.02
C TYR A 64 11.37 -13.33 -4.21
N GLU A 65 10.15 -13.78 -3.96
CA GLU A 65 9.07 -13.76 -4.92
C GLU A 65 7.92 -12.90 -4.39
N MET A 66 7.31 -12.10 -5.25
CA MET A 66 6.16 -11.28 -4.91
C MET A 66 4.89 -11.88 -5.52
N ILE A 67 3.87 -12.07 -4.69
CA ILE A 67 2.53 -12.42 -5.16
C ILE A 67 2.00 -11.26 -6.01
N GLN A 68 1.72 -11.52 -7.29
CA GLN A 68 1.39 -10.48 -8.27
C GLN A 68 0.02 -9.84 -8.02
N SER A 69 -0.94 -10.60 -7.50
CA SER A 69 -2.27 -10.08 -7.19
C SER A 69 -2.27 -9.36 -5.84
N PRO A 70 -2.53 -8.06 -5.79
CA PRO A 70 -2.68 -7.36 -4.51
C PRO A 70 -3.94 -7.86 -3.79
N PHE A 71 -3.85 -8.05 -2.48
CA PHE A 71 -4.99 -8.49 -1.68
C PHE A 71 -5.89 -7.32 -1.25
N THR A 72 -5.38 -6.09 -1.27
CA THR A 72 -6.16 -4.87 -1.01
C THR A 72 -5.52 -3.66 -1.68
N TYR A 73 -6.26 -2.56 -1.75
CA TYR A 73 -5.81 -1.27 -2.24
C TYR A 73 -5.95 -0.21 -1.14
N ILE A 74 -4.93 0.61 -0.97
CA ILE A 74 -4.94 1.73 -0.03
C ILE A 74 -5.29 3.00 -0.78
N LYS A 75 -6.48 3.56 -0.47
CA LYS A 75 -6.95 4.81 -1.08
C LYS A 75 -6.29 6.00 -0.39
N GLN A 76 -5.42 6.68 -1.10
CA GLN A 76 -4.84 7.94 -0.64
C GLN A 76 -5.86 9.07 -0.79
N SER A 77 -5.97 9.93 0.21
CA SER A 77 -6.98 11.00 0.26
C SER A 77 -6.38 12.28 0.84
N ILE A 78 -6.97 13.42 0.51
CA ILE A 78 -6.64 14.71 1.09
C ILE A 78 -7.58 14.95 2.28
N GLY A 79 -7.02 15.20 3.46
CA GLY A 79 -7.79 15.55 4.65
C GLY A 79 -7.96 17.08 4.77
N ILE A 80 -9.17 17.53 5.10
CA ILE A 80 -9.47 18.94 5.40
C ILE A 80 -10.21 19.04 6.75
N LYS A 81 -10.18 20.23 7.35
CA LYS A 81 -10.98 20.52 8.53
C LYS A 81 -12.48 20.45 8.22
N LYS A 82 -13.27 19.94 9.16
CA LYS A 82 -14.73 19.99 9.08
C LYS A 82 -15.24 21.43 9.07
N GLY A 83 -16.40 21.67 8.45
CA GLY A 83 -17.06 22.98 8.44
C GLY A 83 -16.73 23.85 7.23
N SER A 84 -16.03 23.34 6.23
CA SER A 84 -15.72 24.07 4.99
C SER A 84 -16.20 23.30 3.75
N PRO A 85 -17.53 23.26 3.48
CA PRO A 85 -18.08 22.49 2.37
C PRO A 85 -17.59 23.01 1.00
N GLU A 86 -17.35 24.30 0.87
CA GLU A 86 -16.81 24.91 -0.35
C GLU A 86 -15.40 24.42 -0.66
N VAL A 87 -14.54 24.31 0.36
CA VAL A 87 -13.19 23.76 0.21
C VAL A 87 -13.23 22.29 -0.16
N LEU A 88 -14.14 21.52 0.44
CA LEU A 88 -14.33 20.12 0.10
C LEU A 88 -14.76 19.95 -1.36
N ASP A 89 -15.74 20.72 -1.82
CA ASP A 89 -16.22 20.69 -3.21
C ASP A 89 -15.10 21.09 -4.19
N PHE A 90 -14.35 22.15 -3.87
CA PHE A 90 -13.20 22.57 -4.69
C PHE A 90 -12.15 21.46 -4.83
N ILE A 91 -11.74 20.83 -3.72
CA ILE A 91 -10.72 19.77 -3.74
C ILE A 91 -11.22 18.54 -4.49
N ASN A 92 -12.46 18.12 -4.27
CA ASN A 92 -13.05 16.99 -4.99
C ASN A 92 -13.10 17.24 -6.51
N LYS A 93 -13.52 18.43 -6.93
CA LYS A 93 -13.51 18.84 -8.35
C LYS A 93 -12.10 18.89 -8.91
N PHE A 94 -11.16 19.45 -8.17
CA PHE A 94 -9.75 19.52 -8.56
C PHE A 94 -9.19 18.11 -8.82
N ILE A 95 -9.33 17.19 -7.87
CA ILE A 95 -8.85 15.82 -8.03
C ILE A 95 -9.54 15.12 -9.22
N SER A 96 -10.87 15.21 -9.29
CA SER A 96 -11.66 14.58 -10.35
C SER A 96 -11.25 15.05 -11.73
N ASN A 97 -11.09 16.37 -11.92
CA ASN A 97 -10.70 16.96 -13.20
C ASN A 97 -9.29 16.53 -13.59
N ASN A 98 -8.33 16.59 -12.66
CA ASN A 98 -6.94 16.20 -12.93
C ASN A 98 -6.80 14.71 -13.25
N ILE A 99 -7.66 13.85 -12.71
CA ILE A 99 -7.72 12.44 -13.11
C ILE A 99 -8.28 12.31 -14.53
N LYS A 100 -9.42 12.96 -14.83
CA LYS A 100 -10.08 12.91 -16.15
C LYS A 100 -9.19 13.46 -17.26
N GLU A 101 -8.48 14.55 -17.01
CA GLU A 101 -7.57 15.19 -17.97
C GLU A 101 -6.23 14.44 -18.13
N GLY A 102 -5.98 13.41 -17.34
CA GLY A 102 -4.77 12.59 -17.41
C GLY A 102 -3.55 13.21 -16.72
N TYR A 103 -3.72 14.31 -15.99
CA TYR A 103 -2.61 14.97 -15.28
C TYR A 103 -2.00 14.07 -14.20
N ILE A 104 -2.82 13.40 -13.39
CA ILE A 104 -2.33 12.44 -12.39
C ILE A 104 -1.54 11.31 -13.07
N LYS A 105 -2.03 10.80 -14.20
CA LYS A 105 -1.32 9.78 -14.98
C LYS A 105 0.04 10.26 -15.47
N SER A 106 0.13 11.51 -15.93
CA SER A 106 1.40 12.09 -16.36
C SER A 106 2.40 12.25 -15.22
N LEU A 107 1.93 12.65 -14.01
CA LEU A 107 2.77 12.72 -12.81
C LEU A 107 3.32 11.35 -12.40
N LEU A 108 2.48 10.31 -12.40
CA LEU A 108 2.94 8.95 -12.10
C LEU A 108 4.05 8.51 -13.07
N LYS A 109 3.91 8.82 -14.36
CA LYS A 109 4.91 8.53 -15.38
C LYS A 109 6.19 9.34 -15.16
N GLN A 110 6.07 10.65 -14.90
CA GLN A 110 7.20 11.53 -14.64
C GLN A 110 8.06 11.07 -13.45
N HIS A 111 7.40 10.52 -12.43
CA HIS A 111 8.06 10.00 -11.23
C HIS A 111 8.40 8.50 -11.29
N ASN A 112 8.21 7.84 -12.44
CA ASN A 112 8.50 6.41 -12.65
C ASN A 112 7.80 5.48 -11.65
N VAL A 113 6.54 5.78 -11.30
CA VAL A 113 5.72 5.00 -10.36
C VAL A 113 4.41 4.48 -10.96
N GLN A 114 4.23 4.61 -12.27
CA GLN A 114 3.02 4.17 -12.99
C GLN A 114 2.74 2.67 -12.86
N ASP A 115 3.79 1.85 -12.68
CA ASP A 115 3.66 0.39 -12.50
C ASP A 115 3.49 -0.02 -11.04
N LYS A 116 3.64 0.93 -10.12
CA LYS A 116 3.60 0.71 -8.66
C LYS A 116 2.31 1.24 -8.02
N LEU A 117 1.70 2.24 -8.62
CA LEU A 117 0.51 2.92 -8.14
C LEU A 117 -0.61 2.85 -9.19
N SER A 118 -1.85 2.89 -8.74
CA SER A 118 -3.02 2.87 -9.61
C SER A 118 -3.87 4.13 -9.40
N ILE A 119 -4.56 4.54 -10.45
CA ILE A 119 -5.49 5.67 -10.43
C ILE A 119 -6.91 5.10 -10.31
N PRO A 120 -7.73 5.60 -9.37
CA PRO A 120 -9.11 5.13 -9.24
C PRO A 120 -9.92 5.48 -10.51
N LYS A 121 -10.85 4.60 -10.85
CA LYS A 121 -11.85 4.93 -11.87
C LYS A 121 -12.81 5.97 -11.28
N ILE A 122 -13.02 7.06 -11.99
CA ILE A 122 -14.05 8.05 -11.69
C ILE A 122 -15.23 7.74 -12.59
N ASN A 123 -16.37 7.50 -11.98
CA ASN A 123 -17.64 7.32 -12.69
C ASN A 123 -18.18 8.66 -13.14
#